data_5576724ab49cab51b637424a9c25d2c3
#
_entry.id   5576724ab49cab51b637424a9c25d2c3
#
_cell.length_a   1.000
_cell.length_b   1.000
_cell.length_c   1.000
_cell.angle_alpha   90.00
_cell.angle_beta   90.00
_cell.angle_gamma   90.00
#
_symmetry.space_group_name_H-M   'P 1'
#
loop_
_entity.id
_entity.type
_entity.pdbx_description
1 polymer ?
#
loop_
_entity_poly.entity_id
_entity_poly.type
_entity_poly.pdbx_seq_one_letter_code
_entity_poly.pdbx_strand_id
1 'polypeptide(L)'
;MARYTGPKDKVARRYGVPLFGPTKYLERKNYPPGQHGPKGSRRKTSEYSLALAEKQKLRYQYGMLERQFRLTFEIASNTRGVTGVILLQLLERRLDNVVYRLGFANSRNAARQMVSHGHVQVNGRKVDVSSFSCKPGDVVDRKSVV
;
A
#
# COMPACT_ATOMS: atom_id res chain seq x y z
N MET A 1 -15.84 2.63 2.73
CA MET A 1 -14.43 3.13 2.71
C MET A 1 -13.95 3.17 1.26
N ALA A 2 -13.50 4.32 0.78
CA ALA A 2 -13.00 4.47 -0.59
C ALA A 2 -11.66 3.72 -0.77
N ARG A 3 -11.55 2.92 -1.82
CA ARG A 3 -10.38 2.10 -2.15
C ARG A 3 -10.22 1.97 -3.67
N TYR A 4 -9.04 1.55 -4.11
CA TYR A 4 -8.86 1.17 -5.50
C TYR A 4 -9.53 -0.17 -5.79
N THR A 5 -10.49 -0.18 -6.69
CA THR A 5 -11.28 -1.37 -7.10
C THR A 5 -10.96 -1.83 -8.53
N GLY A 6 -10.09 -1.11 -9.23
CA GLY A 6 -9.70 -1.43 -10.60
C GLY A 6 -8.77 -2.66 -10.72
N PRO A 7 -8.41 -3.04 -11.94
CA PRO A 7 -7.61 -4.23 -12.23
C PRO A 7 -6.18 -4.08 -11.72
N LYS A 8 -5.80 -4.91 -10.75
CA LYS A 8 -4.49 -4.89 -10.07
C LYS A 8 -3.34 -5.26 -11.02
N ASP A 9 -3.54 -6.27 -11.86
CA ASP A 9 -2.51 -6.74 -12.79
C ASP A 9 -2.17 -5.70 -13.87
N LYS A 10 -3.15 -4.88 -14.27
CA LYS A 10 -2.93 -3.76 -15.20
C LYS A 10 -1.98 -2.73 -14.59
N VAL A 11 -2.14 -2.45 -13.29
CA VAL A 11 -1.27 -1.53 -12.55
C VAL A 11 0.12 -2.13 -12.35
N ALA A 12 0.21 -3.40 -11.91
CA ALA A 12 1.47 -4.10 -11.74
C ALA A 12 2.28 -4.12 -13.06
N ARG A 13 1.65 -4.45 -14.18
CA ARG A 13 2.29 -4.44 -15.50
C ARG A 13 2.73 -3.05 -15.94
N ARG A 14 1.98 -2.00 -15.61
CA ARG A 14 2.34 -0.62 -15.94
C ARG A 14 3.67 -0.22 -15.29
N TYR A 15 3.91 -0.67 -14.07
CA TYR A 15 5.11 -0.32 -13.31
C TYR A 15 6.19 -1.41 -13.32
N GLY A 16 5.91 -2.57 -13.91
CA GLY A 16 6.84 -3.70 -13.97
C GLY A 16 7.16 -4.35 -12.62
N VAL A 17 6.33 -4.11 -11.58
CA VAL A 17 6.57 -4.56 -10.21
C VAL A 17 5.30 -5.19 -9.64
N PRO A 18 5.37 -6.30 -8.90
CA PRO A 18 4.22 -6.97 -8.27
C PRO A 18 3.73 -6.21 -7.03
N LEU A 19 3.08 -5.05 -7.23
CA LEU A 19 2.67 -4.13 -6.17
C LEU A 19 1.64 -4.71 -5.18
N PHE A 20 0.86 -5.69 -5.62
CA PHE A 20 -0.24 -6.27 -4.84
C PHE A 20 0.03 -7.71 -4.38
N GLY A 21 1.26 -8.19 -4.56
CA GLY A 21 1.69 -9.56 -4.34
C GLY A 21 2.07 -10.27 -5.65
N PRO A 22 2.61 -11.49 -5.59
CA PRO A 22 3.04 -12.24 -6.76
C PRO A 22 1.87 -12.45 -7.73
N THR A 23 2.12 -12.29 -9.03
CA THR A 23 1.12 -12.45 -10.07
C THR A 23 1.72 -13.13 -11.30
N LYS A 24 1.07 -14.20 -11.76
CA LYS A 24 1.43 -14.93 -12.98
C LYS A 24 1.33 -14.06 -14.26
N TYR A 25 0.51 -13.01 -14.19
CA TYR A 25 0.31 -12.11 -15.35
C TYR A 25 1.53 -11.22 -15.63
N LEU A 26 2.27 -10.84 -14.60
CA LEU A 26 3.52 -10.08 -14.76
C LEU A 26 4.61 -10.94 -15.39
N GLU A 27 4.71 -12.22 -15.01
CA GLU A 27 5.66 -13.18 -15.58
C GLU A 27 5.36 -13.48 -17.05
N ARG A 28 4.07 -13.69 -17.39
CA ARG A 28 3.66 -14.01 -18.76
C ARG A 28 3.72 -12.83 -19.72
N LYS A 29 3.45 -11.61 -19.22
CA LYS A 29 3.34 -10.39 -20.04
C LYS A 29 4.15 -9.26 -19.40
N ASN A 30 5.46 -9.35 -19.50
CA ASN A 30 6.41 -8.38 -18.97
C ASN A 30 6.51 -7.10 -19.81
N TYR A 31 5.36 -6.54 -20.18
CA TYR A 31 5.26 -5.29 -20.93
C TYR A 31 4.04 -4.48 -20.45
N PRO A 32 4.05 -3.15 -20.62
CA PRO A 32 2.94 -2.29 -20.23
C PRO A 32 1.60 -2.74 -20.81
N PRO A 33 0.47 -2.50 -20.14
CA PRO A 33 -0.85 -2.85 -20.66
C PRO A 33 -1.23 -1.96 -21.84
N GLY A 34 -2.10 -2.48 -22.70
CA GLY A 34 -2.67 -1.76 -23.84
C GLY A 34 -2.10 -2.23 -25.19
N GLN A 35 -2.69 -1.69 -26.26
CA GLN A 35 -2.39 -2.08 -27.64
C GLN A 35 -0.93 -1.81 -28.04
N HIS A 36 -0.32 -0.78 -27.48
CA HIS A 36 1.08 -0.39 -27.75
C HIS A 36 2.09 -1.01 -26.78
N GLY A 37 1.63 -1.76 -25.76
CA GLY A 37 2.49 -2.37 -24.76
C GLY A 37 3.59 -3.27 -25.31
N PRO A 38 3.29 -4.22 -26.22
CA PRO A 38 4.29 -5.14 -26.78
C PRO A 38 5.39 -4.45 -27.62
N LYS A 39 5.05 -3.33 -28.25
CA LYS A 39 6.01 -2.57 -29.09
C LYS A 39 6.96 -1.69 -28.27
N GLY A 40 6.78 -1.62 -26.96
CA GLY A 40 7.54 -0.77 -26.06
C GLY A 40 7.28 0.73 -26.27
N SER A 41 7.76 1.52 -25.35
CA SER A 41 7.72 2.99 -25.50
C SER A 41 9.05 3.48 -26.04
N ARG A 42 9.05 4.11 -27.21
CA ARG A 42 10.23 4.80 -27.76
C ARG A 42 10.47 6.18 -27.13
N ARG A 43 9.55 6.65 -26.29
CA ARG A 43 9.67 7.97 -25.63
C ARG A 43 10.68 7.90 -24.48
N LYS A 44 11.60 8.85 -24.43
CA LYS A 44 12.43 9.11 -23.26
C LYS A 44 11.51 9.49 -22.10
N THR A 45 11.69 8.83 -20.96
CA THR A 45 10.97 9.17 -19.73
C THR A 45 11.59 10.42 -19.13
N SER A 46 10.77 11.42 -18.81
CA SER A 46 11.23 12.62 -18.09
C SER A 46 11.47 12.28 -16.61
N GLU A 47 12.35 13.03 -15.94
CA GLU A 47 12.61 12.90 -14.50
C GLU A 47 11.31 13.03 -13.69
N TYR A 48 10.46 13.97 -14.06
CA TYR A 48 9.14 14.12 -13.45
C TYR A 48 8.30 12.85 -13.55
N SER A 49 8.28 12.18 -14.72
CA SER A 49 7.50 10.96 -14.90
C SER A 49 8.06 9.80 -14.07
N LEU A 50 9.37 9.74 -13.87
CA LEU A 50 10.01 8.75 -13.00
C LEU A 50 9.62 8.99 -11.54
N ALA A 51 9.76 10.21 -11.06
CA ALA A 51 9.40 10.58 -9.69
C ALA A 51 7.90 10.33 -9.42
N LEU A 52 7.03 10.68 -10.38
CA LEU A 52 5.60 10.39 -10.30
C LEU A 52 5.32 8.89 -10.25
N ALA A 53 6.04 8.08 -11.04
CA ALA A 53 5.89 6.63 -11.04
C ALA A 53 6.26 6.02 -9.68
N GLU A 54 7.37 6.45 -9.07
CA GLU A 54 7.77 5.98 -7.74
C GLU A 54 6.73 6.34 -6.66
N LYS A 55 6.26 7.58 -6.67
CA LYS A 55 5.16 7.98 -5.77
C LYS A 55 3.92 7.11 -5.95
N GLN A 56 3.53 6.84 -7.18
CA GLN A 56 2.34 6.04 -7.49
C GLN A 56 2.53 4.56 -7.10
N LYS A 57 3.72 4.00 -7.26
CA LYS A 57 4.05 2.63 -6.79
C LYS A 57 3.77 2.50 -5.29
N LEU A 58 4.33 3.41 -4.47
CA LEU A 58 4.10 3.42 -3.02
C LEU A 58 2.61 3.54 -2.71
N ARG A 59 1.92 4.48 -3.32
CA ARG A 59 0.49 4.69 -3.09
C ARG A 59 -0.34 3.42 -3.35
N TYR A 60 -0.09 2.72 -4.46
CA TYR A 60 -0.77 1.49 -4.80
C TYR A 60 -0.37 0.33 -3.88
N GLN A 61 0.90 0.22 -3.53
CA GLN A 61 1.42 -0.83 -2.67
C GLN A 61 0.75 -0.82 -1.28
N TYR A 62 0.57 0.38 -0.69
CA TYR A 62 -0.13 0.53 0.59
C TYR A 62 -1.64 0.70 0.45
N GLY A 63 -2.17 0.68 -0.79
CA GLY A 63 -3.61 0.79 -1.05
C GLY A 63 -4.22 2.11 -0.60
N MET A 64 -3.45 3.19 -0.61
CA MET A 64 -3.90 4.52 -0.19
C MET A 64 -4.48 5.33 -1.35
N LEU A 65 -5.41 6.22 -1.04
CA LEU A 65 -5.87 7.25 -1.96
C LEU A 65 -4.92 8.46 -1.93
N GLU A 66 -4.90 9.23 -3.01
CA GLU A 66 -3.99 10.36 -3.19
C GLU A 66 -4.07 11.38 -2.04
N ARG A 67 -5.28 11.74 -1.62
CA ARG A 67 -5.49 12.68 -0.51
C ARG A 67 -4.82 12.21 0.79
N GLN A 68 -5.02 10.94 1.15
CA GLN A 68 -4.42 10.36 2.36
C GLN A 68 -2.91 10.26 2.27
N PHE A 69 -2.40 9.90 1.09
CA PHE A 69 -0.95 9.83 0.85
C PHE A 69 -0.32 11.22 0.99
N ARG A 70 -0.95 12.27 0.43
CA ARG A 70 -0.48 13.66 0.55
C ARG A 70 -0.43 14.10 2.02
N LEU A 71 -1.49 13.87 2.80
CA LEU A 71 -1.51 14.19 4.24
C LEU A 71 -0.38 13.48 5.00
N THR A 72 -0.13 12.20 4.69
CA THR A 72 0.97 11.44 5.30
C THR A 72 2.33 12.05 4.92
N PHE A 73 2.49 12.49 3.69
CA PHE A 73 3.71 13.16 3.23
C PHE A 73 3.91 14.52 3.93
N GLU A 74 2.86 15.31 4.10
CA GLU A 74 2.91 16.59 4.83
C GLU A 74 3.36 16.38 6.28
N ILE A 75 2.83 15.36 6.96
CA ILE A 75 3.27 15.00 8.31
C ILE A 75 4.76 14.61 8.30
N ALA A 76 5.18 13.81 7.33
CA ALA A 76 6.58 13.39 7.23
C ALA A 76 7.53 14.57 6.96
N SER A 77 7.13 15.53 6.13
CA SER A 77 7.95 16.72 5.81
C SER A 77 8.09 17.69 6.99
N ASN A 78 7.06 17.75 7.85
CA ASN A 78 7.06 18.61 9.04
C ASN A 78 7.78 17.97 10.25
N THR A 79 8.14 16.69 10.15
CA THR A 79 8.83 15.97 11.21
C THR A 79 10.35 16.08 11.00
N ARG A 80 11.11 16.31 12.09
CA ARG A 80 12.58 16.37 12.03
C ARG A 80 13.18 15.03 11.58
N GLY A 81 14.04 15.05 10.56
CA GLY A 81 14.74 13.89 10.03
C GLY A 81 14.63 13.77 8.51
N VAL A 82 15.00 12.61 7.98
CA VAL A 82 14.93 12.32 6.54
C VAL A 82 13.49 12.03 6.15
N THR A 83 12.85 12.93 5.42
CA THR A 83 11.42 12.88 5.05
C THR A 83 11.02 11.52 4.43
N GLY A 84 11.86 10.96 3.56
CA GLY A 84 11.57 9.67 2.92
C GLY A 84 11.52 8.50 3.91
N VAL A 85 12.44 8.47 4.88
CA VAL A 85 12.47 7.44 5.92
C VAL A 85 11.25 7.57 6.82
N ILE A 86 10.93 8.79 7.24
CA ILE A 86 9.76 9.08 8.09
C ILE A 86 8.47 8.71 7.37
N LEU A 87 8.36 9.04 6.08
CA LEU A 87 7.20 8.65 5.27
C LEU A 87 7.00 7.14 5.25
N LEU A 88 8.07 6.37 5.01
CA LEU A 88 8.00 4.91 5.02
C LEU A 88 7.64 4.36 6.40
N GLN A 89 8.19 4.92 7.48
CA GLN A 89 7.83 4.56 8.85
C GLN A 89 6.34 4.81 9.13
N LEU A 90 5.80 5.95 8.72
CA LEU A 90 4.38 6.27 8.89
C LEU A 90 3.47 5.30 8.10
N LEU A 91 3.89 4.91 6.89
CA LEU A 91 3.16 3.95 6.09
C LEU A 91 3.20 2.53 6.68
N GLU A 92 4.36 2.10 7.19
CA GLU A 92 4.52 0.78 7.82
C GLU A 92 3.80 0.68 9.18
N ARG A 93 3.69 1.76 9.94
CA ARG A 93 3.00 1.82 11.24
C ARG A 93 1.47 1.76 11.14
N ARG A 94 0.89 1.81 9.97
CA ARG A 94 -0.56 1.69 9.78
C ARG A 94 -1.05 0.31 10.20
N LEU A 95 -2.15 0.24 10.95
CA LEU A 95 -2.71 -1.01 11.46
C LEU A 95 -3.04 -2.01 10.34
N ASP A 96 -3.60 -1.54 9.21
CA ASP A 96 -3.87 -2.41 8.07
C ASP A 96 -2.61 -3.07 7.50
N ASN A 97 -1.48 -2.34 7.50
CA ASN A 97 -0.21 -2.88 7.05
C ASN A 97 0.43 -3.79 8.11
N VAL A 98 0.37 -3.42 9.40
CA VAL A 98 0.88 -4.24 10.51
C VAL A 98 0.18 -5.61 10.52
N VAL A 99 -1.14 -5.65 10.42
CA VAL A 99 -1.95 -6.88 10.34
C VAL A 99 -1.54 -7.75 9.15
N TYR A 100 -1.26 -7.13 8.00
CA TYR A 100 -0.72 -7.84 6.84
C TYR A 100 0.68 -8.39 7.09
N ARG A 101 1.59 -7.60 7.69
CA ARG A 101 2.97 -8.02 8.00
C ARG A 101 3.03 -9.14 9.03
N LEU A 102 2.11 -9.15 10.00
CA LEU A 102 1.97 -10.23 10.98
C LEU A 102 1.40 -11.54 10.37
N GLY A 103 1.01 -11.53 9.10
CA GLY A 103 0.49 -12.72 8.42
C GLY A 103 -0.97 -13.04 8.74
N PHE A 104 -1.71 -12.17 9.44
CA PHE A 104 -3.14 -12.40 9.74
C PHE A 104 -4.03 -12.33 8.50
N ALA A 105 -3.53 -11.74 7.42
CA ALA A 105 -4.24 -11.64 6.15
C ALA A 105 -3.30 -11.81 4.95
N ASN A 106 -3.78 -12.45 3.90
CA ASN A 106 -3.01 -12.74 2.68
C ASN A 106 -2.73 -11.51 1.81
N SER A 107 -3.39 -10.38 2.07
CA SER A 107 -3.18 -9.13 1.34
C SER A 107 -3.53 -7.92 2.20
N ARG A 108 -2.94 -6.76 1.87
CA ARG A 108 -3.28 -5.49 2.54
C ARG A 108 -4.77 -5.13 2.45
N ASN A 109 -5.44 -5.49 1.35
CA ASN A 109 -6.88 -5.26 1.22
C ASN A 109 -7.69 -6.16 2.16
N ALA A 110 -7.30 -7.43 2.30
CA ALA A 110 -7.92 -8.34 3.26
C ALA A 110 -7.66 -7.89 4.70
N ALA A 111 -6.43 -7.47 5.02
CA ALA A 111 -6.08 -6.90 6.32
C ALA A 111 -6.95 -5.67 6.66
N ARG A 112 -7.10 -4.76 5.70
CA ARG A 112 -7.97 -3.57 5.85
C ARG A 112 -9.42 -3.96 6.11
N GLN A 113 -9.93 -4.94 5.44
CA GLN A 113 -11.28 -5.46 5.65
C GLN A 113 -11.42 -6.08 7.04
N MET A 114 -10.45 -6.89 7.46
CA MET A 114 -10.42 -7.50 8.79
C MET A 114 -10.45 -6.43 9.90
N VAL A 115 -9.64 -5.38 9.79
CA VAL A 115 -9.65 -4.26 10.74
C VAL A 115 -11.01 -3.57 10.72
N SER A 116 -11.53 -3.19 9.54
CA SER A 116 -12.80 -2.45 9.41
C SER A 116 -14.01 -3.25 9.93
N HIS A 117 -13.94 -4.57 9.90
CA HIS A 117 -14.97 -5.45 10.47
C HIS A 117 -14.78 -5.69 11.99
N GLY A 118 -13.73 -5.11 12.58
CA GLY A 118 -13.50 -5.18 14.02
C GLY A 118 -12.98 -6.52 14.53
N HIS A 119 -12.27 -7.26 13.68
CA HIS A 119 -11.63 -8.54 14.05
C HIS A 119 -10.22 -8.35 14.65
N VAL A 120 -9.80 -7.12 14.87
CA VAL A 120 -8.46 -6.79 15.38
C VAL A 120 -8.58 -6.00 16.69
N GLN A 121 -7.71 -6.31 17.62
CA GLN A 121 -7.54 -5.61 18.88
C GLN A 121 -6.12 -5.05 18.95
N VAL A 122 -5.99 -3.90 19.58
CA VAL A 122 -4.70 -3.30 19.94
C VAL A 122 -4.72 -3.05 21.45
N ASN A 123 -3.75 -3.62 22.15
CA ASN A 123 -3.67 -3.56 23.62
C ASN A 123 -5.00 -3.99 24.31
N GLY A 124 -5.62 -5.06 23.80
CA GLY A 124 -6.88 -5.58 24.33
C GLY A 124 -8.14 -4.79 23.94
N ARG A 125 -8.03 -3.68 23.21
CA ARG A 125 -9.16 -2.87 22.77
C ARG A 125 -9.44 -3.07 21.29
N LYS A 126 -10.71 -3.22 20.91
CA LYS A 126 -11.15 -3.30 19.52
C LYS A 126 -10.81 -2.00 18.78
N VAL A 127 -10.14 -2.13 17.64
CA VAL A 127 -9.85 -1.01 16.73
C VAL A 127 -10.38 -1.36 15.33
N ASP A 128 -11.26 -0.52 14.79
CA ASP A 128 -11.89 -0.69 13.47
C ASP A 128 -11.37 0.33 12.44
N VAL A 129 -10.45 1.21 12.85
CA VAL A 129 -9.84 2.22 11.97
C VAL A 129 -8.56 1.67 11.35
N SER A 130 -8.60 1.38 10.06
CA SER A 130 -7.46 0.80 9.33
C SER A 130 -6.24 1.72 9.24
N SER A 131 -6.43 3.04 9.37
CA SER A 131 -5.35 4.05 9.39
C SER A 131 -4.77 4.29 10.78
N PHE A 132 -5.21 3.55 11.80
CA PHE A 132 -4.64 3.65 13.14
C PHE A 132 -3.12 3.47 13.10
N SER A 133 -2.37 4.35 13.75
CA SER A 133 -0.90 4.31 13.77
C SER A 133 -0.42 3.56 15.01
N CYS A 134 0.09 2.36 14.83
CA CYS A 134 0.68 1.56 15.88
C CYS A 134 1.98 2.19 16.38
N LYS A 135 2.26 2.05 17.66
CA LYS A 135 3.52 2.46 18.30
C LYS A 135 4.38 1.22 18.59
N PRO A 136 5.70 1.38 18.68
CA PRO A 136 6.55 0.31 19.21
C PRO A 136 6.06 -0.13 20.60
N GLY A 137 5.92 -1.43 20.83
CA GLY A 137 5.40 -1.99 22.07
C GLY A 137 3.88 -2.25 22.07
N ASP A 138 3.12 -1.79 21.07
CA ASP A 138 1.71 -2.15 20.97
C ASP A 138 1.53 -3.64 20.66
N VAL A 139 0.67 -4.30 21.40
CA VAL A 139 0.26 -5.69 21.19
C VAL A 139 -0.93 -5.71 20.24
N VAL A 140 -0.76 -6.32 19.07
CA VAL A 140 -1.81 -6.48 18.06
C VAL A 140 -2.29 -7.91 18.07
N ASP A 141 -3.56 -8.14 18.32
CA ASP A 141 -4.16 -9.46 18.41
C ASP A 141 -5.39 -9.59 17.51
N ARG A 142 -5.68 -10.82 17.12
CA ARG A 142 -6.88 -11.16 16.35
C ARG A 142 -7.96 -11.61 17.34
N LYS A 143 -9.10 -10.92 17.34
CA LYS A 143 -10.25 -11.38 18.10
C LYS A 143 -10.69 -12.75 17.60
N SER A 144 -10.58 -13.78 18.44
CA SER A 144 -11.15 -15.08 18.11
C SER A 144 -12.67 -14.93 18.10
N VAL A 145 -13.30 -15.37 17.03
CA VAL A 145 -14.75 -15.52 16.96
C VAL A 145 -15.05 -16.84 17.66
N VAL A 146 -15.45 -16.75 18.93
CA VAL A 146 -16.07 -17.87 19.65
C VAL A 146 -17.53 -17.87 19.30
#